data_9fc2fdfa3baab77f4626bf4b289c5499
#
_entry.id   9fc2fdfa3baab77f4626bf4b289c5499
#
_cell.length_a   1.000
_cell.length_b   1.000
_cell.length_c   1.000
_cell.angle_alpha   90.00
_cell.angle_beta   90.00
_cell.angle_gamma   90.00
#
_symmetry.space_group_name_H-M   'P 1'
#
loop_
_entity.id
_entity.type
_entity.pdbx_description
1 polymer ?
#
loop_
_entity_poly.entity_id
_entity_poly.type
_entity_poly.pdbx_seq_one_letter_code
_entity_poly.pdbx_strand_id
1 'polypeptide(L)'
;MRDADVLDTWFSSALWPFSTLGWPEQTAELDEFYPGSVLVTGFDIIFFWVARMIMMGLRFMGDVPFHEVYIHGLIRDQDGQKMSKSKGNVLDPLDLIDGVGLDTLLKKRTTGLMQEHLKPQIERATRKQFPNGIEAYGCDALRFTFAALATTGRDIRFDLGRVEGYKNFCNKLWNAARYVLMNTDAPIDGQAEFSAADRWIRARLGKTVAEVHRHFETYRLDLAAQAIYEFTWHEFCDWYLELSKPVLQSDDASAPQQRGTRRTLLEVLEALLRLVHPLMPFITEEIWQQVAPRAGIEGETIMLRPYPETGTDADGGEHVDDIEWVRQFILGIRQIRGEMDISPGKALPVILQNAHATDLARVDRYARLLAFVGRVESVTALADDAEPPAAATALLGDMRLLVPMKGIIDVDAERARLTKLRDKGQADLARSQGKLGNENFVHNAPPDVVQKERERVAELERTIAQLDEQLGKLSDLE
;
A
#
# COMPACT_ATOMS: atom_id res chain seq x y z
N MET A 1 -36.26 49.93 -16.22
CA MET A 1 -34.86 50.12 -16.64
C MET A 1 -34.06 48.95 -16.06
N ARG A 2 -33.28 48.25 -16.85
CA ARG A 2 -32.33 47.26 -16.29
C ARG A 2 -31.20 48.04 -15.64
N ASP A 3 -30.73 47.58 -14.45
CA ASP A 3 -29.51 48.05 -13.82
C ASP A 3 -28.33 47.83 -14.78
N ALA A 4 -27.40 48.76 -14.81
CA ALA A 4 -26.19 48.67 -15.65
C ALA A 4 -25.13 47.78 -15.02
N ASP A 5 -25.20 47.61 -13.70
CA ASP A 5 -24.27 46.76 -12.95
C ASP A 5 -24.71 45.30 -12.95
N VAL A 6 -23.74 44.37 -12.81
CA VAL A 6 -23.97 42.97 -12.63
C VAL A 6 -23.72 42.57 -11.17
N LEU A 7 -24.42 41.54 -10.70
CA LEU A 7 -24.21 41.02 -9.36
C LEU A 7 -22.85 40.33 -9.27
N ASP A 8 -22.28 40.34 -8.09
CA ASP A 8 -21.04 39.63 -7.78
C ASP A 8 -21.17 38.10 -8.03
N THR A 9 -20.10 37.50 -8.50
CA THR A 9 -20.01 36.06 -8.72
C THR A 9 -20.38 35.23 -7.48
N TRP A 10 -20.02 35.75 -6.29
CA TRP A 10 -20.37 35.09 -5.02
C TRP A 10 -21.88 35.08 -4.74
N PHE A 11 -22.63 36.04 -5.28
CA PHE A 11 -24.09 36.02 -5.19
C PHE A 11 -24.67 34.82 -5.96
N SER A 12 -24.25 34.65 -7.22
CA SER A 12 -24.70 33.52 -8.04
C SER A 12 -24.27 32.17 -7.43
N SER A 13 -23.03 32.09 -6.90
CA SER A 13 -22.53 30.89 -6.22
C SER A 13 -23.36 30.58 -4.96
N ALA A 14 -23.88 31.57 -4.26
CA ALA A 14 -24.70 31.37 -3.06
C ALA A 14 -26.07 30.77 -3.36
N LEU A 15 -26.57 30.93 -4.59
CA LEU A 15 -27.84 30.34 -5.05
C LEU A 15 -27.69 28.91 -5.60
N TRP A 16 -26.48 28.49 -5.83
CA TRP A 16 -26.17 27.23 -6.59
C TRP A 16 -26.90 26.00 -6.05
N PRO A 17 -27.00 25.74 -4.72
CA PRO A 17 -27.63 24.53 -4.19
C PRO A 17 -29.08 24.31 -4.62
N PHE A 18 -29.81 25.35 -5.00
CA PHE A 18 -31.21 25.28 -5.38
C PHE A 18 -31.51 25.87 -6.77
N SER A 19 -30.75 26.86 -7.22
CA SER A 19 -30.99 27.47 -8.55
C SER A 19 -30.69 26.51 -9.69
N THR A 20 -29.72 25.60 -9.53
CA THR A 20 -29.38 24.57 -10.53
C THR A 20 -30.40 23.44 -10.58
N LEU A 21 -31.25 23.31 -9.57
CA LEU A 21 -32.33 22.35 -9.47
C LEU A 21 -33.68 22.88 -9.95
N GLY A 22 -33.69 24.08 -10.58
CA GLY A 22 -34.84 24.68 -11.22
C GLY A 22 -35.57 25.78 -10.43
N TRP A 23 -35.12 26.11 -9.19
CA TRP A 23 -35.69 27.22 -8.45
C TRP A 23 -35.69 28.53 -9.30
N PRO A 24 -36.77 29.36 -9.30
CA PRO A 24 -37.87 29.39 -8.31
C PRO A 24 -39.07 28.46 -8.59
N GLU A 25 -39.00 27.63 -9.61
CA GLU A 25 -40.06 26.67 -9.88
C GLU A 25 -39.97 25.45 -8.97
N GLN A 26 -41.13 24.84 -8.67
CA GLN A 26 -41.17 23.57 -7.92
C GLN A 26 -40.94 22.42 -8.91
N THR A 27 -39.71 21.90 -8.93
CA THR A 27 -39.30 20.80 -9.80
C THR A 27 -39.12 19.51 -9.02
N ALA A 28 -39.19 18.38 -9.68
CA ALA A 28 -38.94 17.08 -9.05
C ALA A 28 -37.50 16.97 -8.54
N GLU A 29 -36.54 17.57 -9.26
CA GLU A 29 -35.14 17.62 -8.87
C GLU A 29 -34.92 18.45 -7.58
N LEU A 30 -35.67 19.55 -7.43
CA LEU A 30 -35.61 20.37 -6.23
C LEU A 30 -36.18 19.62 -5.02
N ASP A 31 -37.29 18.92 -5.18
CA ASP A 31 -37.92 18.13 -4.13
C ASP A 31 -37.05 16.92 -3.70
N GLU A 32 -36.30 16.32 -4.63
CA GLU A 32 -35.47 15.14 -4.36
C GLU A 32 -34.09 15.51 -3.80
N PHE A 33 -33.42 16.54 -4.34
CA PHE A 33 -32.01 16.82 -4.10
C PHE A 33 -31.74 18.03 -3.19
N TYR A 34 -32.76 18.76 -2.75
CA TYR A 34 -32.63 19.83 -1.78
C TYR A 34 -33.36 19.48 -0.46
N PRO A 35 -32.67 19.52 0.70
CA PRO A 35 -31.24 19.82 0.92
C PRO A 35 -30.31 18.73 0.41
N GLY A 36 -29.10 19.13 -0.04
CA GLY A 36 -28.05 18.19 -0.41
C GLY A 36 -27.53 17.44 0.82
N SER A 37 -27.03 16.22 0.62
CA SER A 37 -26.51 15.39 1.71
C SER A 37 -25.21 15.94 2.27
N VAL A 38 -24.20 16.17 1.43
CA VAL A 38 -22.87 16.59 1.84
C VAL A 38 -22.32 17.68 0.93
N LEU A 39 -21.77 18.75 1.52
CA LEU A 39 -20.94 19.72 0.82
C LEU A 39 -19.46 19.43 1.10
N VAL A 40 -18.65 19.28 0.06
CA VAL A 40 -17.19 19.13 0.16
C VAL A 40 -16.52 20.45 -0.17
N THR A 41 -15.69 20.98 0.72
CA THR A 41 -15.06 22.30 0.56
C THR A 41 -13.68 22.39 1.21
N GLY A 42 -12.87 23.35 0.74
CA GLY A 42 -11.68 23.81 1.45
C GLY A 42 -12.07 24.76 2.61
N PHE A 43 -11.21 24.81 3.61
CA PHE A 43 -11.45 25.70 4.77
C PHE A 43 -11.36 27.19 4.41
N ASP A 44 -10.64 27.54 3.35
CA ASP A 44 -10.38 28.93 2.94
C ASP A 44 -11.60 29.64 2.34
N ILE A 45 -12.62 28.89 1.92
CA ILE A 45 -13.86 29.45 1.36
C ILE A 45 -15.11 29.17 2.21
N ILE A 46 -14.97 28.71 3.43
CA ILE A 46 -16.11 28.49 4.34
C ILE A 46 -16.92 29.78 4.50
N PHE A 47 -16.27 30.92 4.79
CA PHE A 47 -16.93 32.16 5.00
C PHE A 47 -17.52 32.77 3.70
N PHE A 48 -16.74 32.72 2.63
CA PHE A 48 -17.12 33.40 1.39
C PHE A 48 -18.11 32.59 0.54
N TRP A 49 -18.14 31.29 0.70
CA TRP A 49 -18.98 30.38 -0.10
C TRP A 49 -20.00 29.63 0.75
N VAL A 50 -19.60 28.84 1.74
CA VAL A 50 -20.50 28.01 2.54
C VAL A 50 -21.51 28.87 3.33
N ALA A 51 -21.03 29.85 4.07
CA ALA A 51 -21.90 30.72 4.88
C ALA A 51 -22.92 31.46 4.01
N ARG A 52 -22.53 31.91 2.81
CA ARG A 52 -23.45 32.57 1.86
C ARG A 52 -24.51 31.63 1.33
N MET A 53 -24.17 30.36 1.00
CA MET A 53 -25.16 29.36 0.60
C MET A 53 -26.15 29.07 1.72
N ILE A 54 -25.70 28.97 2.96
CA ILE A 54 -26.57 28.78 4.13
C ILE A 54 -27.53 29.99 4.28
N MET A 55 -27.02 31.22 4.19
CA MET A 55 -27.85 32.41 4.28
C MET A 55 -28.93 32.49 3.20
N MET A 56 -28.57 32.19 1.95
CA MET A 56 -29.49 32.20 0.81
C MET A 56 -30.49 31.04 0.86
N GLY A 57 -30.04 29.85 1.24
CA GLY A 57 -30.92 28.69 1.47
C GLY A 57 -31.99 29.00 2.52
N LEU A 58 -31.59 29.47 3.69
CA LEU A 58 -32.54 29.86 4.75
C LEU A 58 -33.48 30.98 4.31
N ARG A 59 -33.00 31.93 3.50
CA ARG A 59 -33.82 33.07 3.04
C ARG A 59 -34.82 32.69 1.97
N PHE A 60 -34.43 31.88 0.99
CA PHE A 60 -35.26 31.60 -0.19
C PHE A 60 -35.97 30.26 -0.14
N MET A 61 -35.36 29.25 0.50
CA MET A 61 -35.93 27.90 0.61
C MET A 61 -36.52 27.61 1.99
N GLY A 62 -36.18 28.39 3.03
CA GLY A 62 -36.63 28.19 4.39
C GLY A 62 -35.91 27.05 5.14
N ASP A 63 -34.90 26.43 4.53
CA ASP A 63 -34.13 25.36 5.11
C ASP A 63 -32.64 25.48 4.75
N VAL A 64 -31.79 24.70 5.46
CA VAL A 64 -30.35 24.65 5.20
C VAL A 64 -30.09 23.99 3.84
N PRO A 65 -29.05 24.40 3.07
CA PRO A 65 -28.83 23.86 1.74
C PRO A 65 -28.16 22.47 1.73
N PHE A 66 -27.60 21.99 2.85
CA PHE A 66 -26.94 20.69 3.00
C PHE A 66 -26.89 20.29 4.46
N HIS A 67 -26.88 18.97 4.72
CA HIS A 67 -26.88 18.42 6.08
C HIS A 67 -25.49 18.38 6.69
N GLU A 68 -24.48 18.07 5.89
CA GLU A 68 -23.09 17.92 6.34
C GLU A 68 -22.13 18.76 5.52
N VAL A 69 -21.04 19.18 6.14
CA VAL A 69 -19.94 19.91 5.47
C VAL A 69 -18.64 19.17 5.73
N TYR A 70 -18.09 18.55 4.69
CA TYR A 70 -16.77 17.93 4.75
C TYR A 70 -15.70 18.95 4.34
N ILE A 71 -14.79 19.26 5.28
CA ILE A 71 -13.74 20.26 5.08
C ILE A 71 -12.41 19.53 4.83
N HIS A 72 -11.91 19.64 3.60
CA HIS A 72 -10.64 19.03 3.22
C HIS A 72 -9.46 20.00 3.34
N GLY A 73 -8.24 19.44 3.44
CA GLY A 73 -6.99 20.20 3.34
C GLY A 73 -6.69 20.65 1.92
N LEU A 74 -5.88 21.71 1.77
CA LEU A 74 -5.41 22.16 0.47
C LEU A 74 -4.13 21.40 0.06
N ILE A 75 -4.03 21.14 -1.25
CA ILE A 75 -2.82 20.53 -1.80
C ILE A 75 -1.76 21.61 -2.01
N ARG A 76 -0.57 21.37 -1.45
CA ARG A 76 0.60 22.24 -1.54
C ARG A 76 1.72 21.51 -2.29
N ASP A 77 2.68 22.28 -2.81
CA ASP A 77 3.87 21.69 -3.41
C ASP A 77 4.77 20.98 -2.38
N GLN A 78 5.88 20.41 -2.84
CA GLN A 78 6.83 19.68 -2.00
C GLN A 78 7.43 20.54 -0.87
N ASP A 79 7.54 21.86 -1.08
CA ASP A 79 8.06 22.82 -0.11
C ASP A 79 6.96 23.34 0.85
N GLY A 80 5.72 22.84 0.71
CA GLY A 80 4.56 23.26 1.49
C GLY A 80 3.97 24.60 1.07
N GLN A 81 4.33 25.11 -0.13
CA GLN A 81 3.82 26.35 -0.66
C GLN A 81 2.49 26.15 -1.40
N LYS A 82 1.58 27.14 -1.30
CA LYS A 82 0.36 27.14 -2.10
C LYS A 82 0.73 27.18 -3.59
N MET A 83 0.21 26.23 -4.35
CA MET A 83 0.40 26.19 -5.80
C MET A 83 -0.37 27.30 -6.49
N SER A 84 0.30 28.03 -7.39
CA SER A 84 -0.32 29.05 -8.22
C SER A 84 0.41 29.22 -9.55
N LYS A 85 -0.33 29.59 -10.60
CA LYS A 85 0.26 29.90 -11.92
C LYS A 85 1.28 31.03 -11.84
N SER A 86 1.01 32.04 -10.99
CA SER A 86 1.90 33.18 -10.79
C SER A 86 3.26 32.83 -10.17
N LYS A 87 3.34 31.72 -9.43
CA LYS A 87 4.59 31.21 -8.84
C LYS A 87 5.29 30.17 -9.71
N GLY A 88 4.65 29.67 -10.76
CA GLY A 88 5.17 28.61 -11.64
C GLY A 88 5.38 27.25 -10.95
N ASN A 89 4.71 26.99 -9.83
CA ASN A 89 4.83 25.75 -9.07
C ASN A 89 3.60 24.83 -9.19
N VAL A 90 2.70 25.12 -10.12
CA VAL A 90 1.51 24.28 -10.34
C VAL A 90 1.92 22.96 -10.99
N LEU A 91 1.36 21.87 -10.47
CA LEU A 91 1.33 20.56 -11.10
C LEU A 91 -0.07 20.33 -11.67
N ASP A 92 -0.17 20.20 -12.96
CA ASP A 92 -1.41 19.88 -13.66
C ASP A 92 -1.72 18.39 -13.43
N PRO A 93 -2.91 18.02 -12.89
CA PRO A 93 -3.29 16.62 -12.74
C PRO A 93 -3.19 15.80 -14.03
N LEU A 94 -3.50 16.39 -15.18
CA LEU A 94 -3.36 15.71 -16.48
C LEU A 94 -1.92 15.36 -16.79
N ASP A 95 -0.96 16.23 -16.43
CA ASP A 95 0.46 15.94 -16.62
C ASP A 95 0.94 14.78 -15.72
N LEU A 96 0.27 14.55 -14.59
CA LEU A 96 0.55 13.41 -13.71
C LEU A 96 -0.11 12.11 -14.23
N ILE A 97 -1.28 12.24 -14.83
CA ILE A 97 -2.03 11.09 -15.38
C ILE A 97 -1.36 10.58 -16.65
N ASP A 98 -1.14 11.47 -17.62
CA ASP A 98 -0.72 11.14 -18.99
C ASP A 98 0.79 11.23 -19.18
N GLY A 99 1.49 11.86 -18.24
CA GLY A 99 2.88 12.23 -18.40
C GLY A 99 3.09 13.49 -19.24
N VAL A 100 4.24 14.14 -19.07
CA VAL A 100 4.60 15.32 -19.85
C VAL A 100 6.11 15.44 -20.04
N GLY A 101 6.56 15.72 -21.24
CA GLY A 101 7.97 15.98 -21.52
C GLY A 101 8.45 17.31 -20.93
N LEU A 102 9.75 17.39 -20.64
CA LEU A 102 10.37 18.53 -19.97
C LEU A 102 10.10 19.87 -20.64
N ASP A 103 10.20 19.96 -21.98
CA ASP A 103 10.02 21.22 -22.69
C ASP A 103 8.59 21.76 -22.57
N THR A 104 7.60 20.87 -22.65
CA THR A 104 6.19 21.22 -22.45
C THR A 104 5.93 21.66 -21.03
N LEU A 105 6.51 20.95 -20.04
CA LEU A 105 6.39 21.29 -18.62
C LEU A 105 7.02 22.67 -18.31
N LEU A 106 8.19 22.97 -18.87
CA LEU A 106 8.84 24.28 -18.75
C LEU A 106 7.94 25.38 -19.30
N LYS A 107 7.38 25.19 -20.51
CA LYS A 107 6.47 26.14 -21.12
C LYS A 107 5.23 26.39 -20.25
N LYS A 108 4.58 25.32 -19.75
CA LYS A 108 3.42 25.44 -18.85
C LYS A 108 3.74 26.22 -17.58
N ARG A 109 4.89 25.95 -16.93
CA ARG A 109 5.29 26.57 -15.68
C ARG A 109 5.76 28.01 -15.80
N THR A 110 6.17 28.43 -17.00
CA THR A 110 6.69 29.77 -17.27
C THR A 110 5.72 30.65 -18.08
N THR A 111 4.53 30.18 -18.42
CA THR A 111 3.51 30.96 -19.10
C THR A 111 2.56 31.63 -18.09
N GLY A 112 2.32 32.94 -18.24
CA GLY A 112 1.40 33.71 -17.39
C GLY A 112 1.96 34.03 -16.00
N LEU A 113 3.28 34.15 -15.88
CA LEU A 113 3.92 34.60 -14.65
C LEU A 113 3.59 36.07 -14.38
N MET A 114 3.25 36.40 -13.13
CA MET A 114 3.08 37.79 -12.69
C MET A 114 4.43 38.54 -12.66
N GLN A 115 5.52 37.80 -12.49
CA GLN A 115 6.89 38.34 -12.37
C GLN A 115 7.79 37.61 -13.38
N GLU A 116 7.92 38.14 -14.58
CA GLU A 116 8.69 37.50 -15.65
C GLU A 116 10.19 37.32 -15.32
N HIS A 117 10.75 38.15 -14.44
CA HIS A 117 12.15 38.01 -14.01
C HIS A 117 12.42 36.70 -13.25
N LEU A 118 11.39 36.02 -12.71
CA LEU A 118 11.52 34.72 -12.04
C LEU A 118 11.66 33.54 -13.03
N LYS A 119 11.37 33.74 -14.31
CA LYS A 119 11.40 32.68 -15.33
C LYS A 119 12.69 31.84 -15.33
N PRO A 120 13.91 32.42 -15.33
CA PRO A 120 15.13 31.62 -15.33
C PRO A 120 15.29 30.78 -14.05
N GLN A 121 14.81 31.27 -12.91
CA GLN A 121 14.84 30.54 -11.64
C GLN A 121 13.89 29.34 -11.68
N ILE A 122 12.66 29.55 -12.17
CA ILE A 122 11.62 28.52 -12.30
C ILE A 122 12.09 27.42 -13.27
N GLU A 123 12.69 27.81 -14.43
CA GLU A 123 13.23 26.87 -15.39
C GLU A 123 14.34 26.00 -14.79
N ARG A 124 15.27 26.61 -14.04
CA ARG A 124 16.34 25.87 -13.37
C ARG A 124 15.82 24.93 -12.31
N ALA A 125 14.86 25.36 -11.49
CA ALA A 125 14.22 24.54 -10.47
C ALA A 125 13.46 23.37 -11.10
N THR A 126 12.71 23.63 -12.18
CA THR A 126 11.95 22.60 -12.91
C THR A 126 12.88 21.54 -13.53
N ARG A 127 13.97 21.97 -14.19
CA ARG A 127 14.97 21.02 -14.74
C ARG A 127 15.66 20.18 -13.66
N LYS A 128 15.89 20.76 -12.48
CA LYS A 128 16.46 20.02 -11.35
C LYS A 128 15.46 19.00 -10.79
N GLN A 129 14.19 19.38 -10.66
CA GLN A 129 13.14 18.55 -10.08
C GLN A 129 12.66 17.46 -11.07
N PHE A 130 12.56 17.79 -12.35
CA PHE A 130 12.01 16.94 -13.41
C PHE A 130 12.98 16.89 -14.62
N PRO A 131 14.13 16.24 -14.48
CA PRO A 131 15.15 16.26 -15.53
C PRO A 131 14.68 15.67 -16.87
N ASN A 132 13.73 14.74 -16.83
CA ASN A 132 13.14 14.06 -17.99
C ASN A 132 11.66 14.41 -18.21
N GLY A 133 11.11 15.40 -17.49
CA GLY A 133 9.68 15.65 -17.43
C GLY A 133 8.99 14.80 -16.34
N ILE A 134 7.70 14.61 -16.44
CA ILE A 134 6.89 13.82 -15.52
C ILE A 134 6.44 12.55 -16.24
N GLU A 135 6.64 11.39 -15.64
CA GLU A 135 6.13 10.12 -16.14
C GLU A 135 4.60 10.01 -15.99
N ALA A 136 3.96 9.21 -16.83
CA ALA A 136 2.56 8.88 -16.67
C ALA A 136 2.35 7.94 -15.48
N TYR A 137 1.53 8.38 -14.52
CA TYR A 137 1.18 7.58 -13.34
C TYR A 137 -0.19 6.90 -13.48
N GLY A 138 -1.07 7.44 -14.31
CA GLY A 138 -2.45 6.99 -14.48
C GLY A 138 -3.41 7.63 -13.46
N CYS A 139 -4.69 7.66 -13.84
CA CYS A 139 -5.73 8.31 -13.05
C CYS A 139 -5.94 7.63 -11.69
N ASP A 140 -5.99 6.30 -11.65
CA ASP A 140 -6.27 5.54 -10.44
C ASP A 140 -5.19 5.71 -9.37
N ALA A 141 -3.91 5.74 -9.77
CA ALA A 141 -2.81 6.01 -8.85
C ALA A 141 -2.91 7.40 -8.22
N LEU A 142 -3.26 8.42 -9.01
CA LEU A 142 -3.43 9.78 -8.51
C LEU A 142 -4.64 9.89 -7.58
N ARG A 143 -5.79 9.31 -7.94
CA ARG A 143 -7.01 9.29 -7.13
C ARG A 143 -6.77 8.59 -5.79
N PHE A 144 -6.13 7.43 -5.80
CA PHE A 144 -5.80 6.69 -4.57
C PHE A 144 -4.81 7.47 -3.69
N THR A 145 -3.86 8.19 -4.31
CA THR A 145 -2.93 9.08 -3.58
C THR A 145 -3.70 10.15 -2.82
N PHE A 146 -4.67 10.80 -3.45
CA PHE A 146 -5.48 11.83 -2.79
C PHE A 146 -6.31 11.24 -1.65
N ALA A 147 -6.97 10.10 -1.87
CA ALA A 147 -7.72 9.43 -0.81
C ALA A 147 -6.82 9.09 0.39
N ALA A 148 -5.66 8.48 0.13
CA ALA A 148 -4.71 8.10 1.18
C ALA A 148 -4.07 9.27 1.93
N LEU A 149 -4.09 10.47 1.36
CA LEU A 149 -3.58 11.71 1.98
C LEU A 149 -4.69 12.60 2.56
N ALA A 150 -5.95 12.27 2.30
CA ALA A 150 -7.12 13.06 2.73
C ALA A 150 -7.37 12.91 4.23
N THR A 151 -6.51 13.54 5.03
CA THR A 151 -6.71 13.70 6.47
C THR A 151 -7.55 14.94 6.76
N THR A 152 -8.37 14.89 7.82
CA THR A 152 -9.22 16.03 8.20
C THR A 152 -8.39 17.26 8.58
N GLY A 153 -8.65 18.40 7.94
CA GLY A 153 -8.22 19.73 8.38
C GLY A 153 -6.73 20.07 8.22
N ARG A 154 -5.92 19.26 7.54
CA ARG A 154 -4.50 19.57 7.29
C ARG A 154 -4.20 19.73 5.81
N ASP A 155 -3.35 20.71 5.49
CA ASP A 155 -2.81 20.85 4.14
C ASP A 155 -1.98 19.63 3.75
N ILE A 156 -2.16 19.19 2.51
CA ILE A 156 -1.51 18.00 1.96
C ILE A 156 -0.25 18.44 1.21
N ARG A 157 0.91 18.04 1.68
CA ARG A 157 2.15 18.15 0.91
C ARG A 157 2.15 17.08 -0.17
N PHE A 158 2.13 17.50 -1.42
CA PHE A 158 2.12 16.58 -2.54
C PHE A 158 3.50 15.94 -2.75
N ASP A 159 3.54 14.61 -2.76
CA ASP A 159 4.75 13.81 -2.95
C ASP A 159 4.58 12.86 -4.13
N LEU A 160 5.38 13.04 -5.17
CA LEU A 160 5.38 12.19 -6.37
C LEU A 160 5.78 10.75 -6.07
N GLY A 161 6.68 10.52 -5.10
CA GLY A 161 7.06 9.16 -4.69
C GLY A 161 5.88 8.35 -4.17
N ARG A 162 4.88 8.99 -3.56
CA ARG A 162 3.64 8.32 -3.16
C ARG A 162 2.77 7.95 -4.37
N VAL A 163 2.68 8.83 -5.37
CA VAL A 163 1.94 8.52 -6.61
C VAL A 163 2.57 7.33 -7.32
N GLU A 164 3.91 7.28 -7.39
CA GLU A 164 4.64 6.13 -7.93
C GLU A 164 4.37 4.85 -7.13
N GLY A 165 4.38 4.94 -5.79
CA GLY A 165 4.00 3.83 -4.91
C GLY A 165 2.61 3.27 -5.23
N TYR A 166 1.63 4.14 -5.46
CA TYR A 166 0.27 3.70 -5.81
C TYR A 166 0.11 3.27 -7.27
N LYS A 167 0.96 3.74 -8.21
CA LYS A 167 1.09 3.13 -9.54
C LYS A 167 1.56 1.68 -9.42
N ASN A 168 2.53 1.40 -8.55
CA ASN A 168 2.96 0.04 -8.26
C ASN A 168 1.86 -0.80 -7.59
N PHE A 169 1.00 -0.20 -6.79
CA PHE A 169 -0.19 -0.86 -6.24
C PHE A 169 -1.19 -1.24 -7.35
N CYS A 170 -1.45 -0.37 -8.33
CA CYS A 170 -2.24 -0.72 -9.50
C CYS A 170 -1.64 -1.93 -10.25
N ASN A 171 -0.32 -1.93 -10.48
CA ASN A 171 0.37 -3.04 -11.12
C ASN A 171 0.28 -4.34 -10.30
N LYS A 172 0.35 -4.25 -8.97
CA LYS A 172 0.21 -5.41 -8.07
C LYS A 172 -1.19 -6.01 -8.18
N LEU A 173 -2.24 -5.18 -8.14
CA LEU A 173 -3.64 -5.60 -8.29
C LEU A 173 -3.88 -6.26 -9.67
N TRP A 174 -3.37 -5.66 -10.74
CA TRP A 174 -3.45 -6.21 -12.08
C TRP A 174 -2.80 -7.60 -12.19
N ASN A 175 -1.60 -7.76 -11.65
CA ASN A 175 -0.90 -9.04 -11.67
C ASN A 175 -1.60 -10.10 -10.80
N ALA A 176 -2.17 -9.69 -9.66
CA ALA A 176 -2.99 -10.57 -8.83
C ALA A 176 -4.24 -11.06 -9.57
N ALA A 177 -4.94 -10.16 -10.27
CA ALA A 177 -6.09 -10.51 -11.11
C ALA A 177 -5.71 -11.48 -12.23
N ARG A 178 -4.57 -11.25 -12.91
CA ARG A 178 -4.06 -12.20 -13.91
C ARG A 178 -3.80 -13.58 -13.33
N TYR A 179 -3.20 -13.65 -12.13
CA TYR A 179 -2.99 -14.93 -11.44
C TYR A 179 -4.33 -15.63 -11.17
N VAL A 180 -5.32 -14.91 -10.64
CA VAL A 180 -6.65 -15.47 -10.38
C VAL A 180 -7.28 -16.01 -11.67
N LEU A 181 -7.30 -15.20 -12.73
CA LEU A 181 -7.88 -15.59 -14.01
C LEU A 181 -7.19 -16.82 -14.62
N MET A 182 -5.86 -16.93 -14.53
CA MET A 182 -5.09 -18.07 -15.02
C MET A 182 -5.35 -19.36 -14.24
N ASN A 183 -5.78 -19.27 -12.99
CA ASN A 183 -6.01 -20.42 -12.11
C ASN A 183 -7.49 -20.78 -11.93
N THR A 184 -8.40 -20.06 -12.59
CA THR A 184 -9.85 -20.24 -12.45
C THR A 184 -10.57 -20.53 -13.78
N ASP A 185 -9.85 -21.09 -14.76
CA ASP A 185 -10.44 -21.51 -16.04
C ASP A 185 -11.34 -22.74 -15.93
N ALA A 186 -11.17 -23.55 -14.89
CA ALA A 186 -12.00 -24.73 -14.65
C ALA A 186 -13.30 -24.36 -13.93
N PRO A 187 -14.39 -25.11 -14.14
CA PRO A 187 -15.68 -24.84 -13.51
C PRO A 187 -15.60 -24.75 -11.99
N ILE A 188 -16.32 -23.79 -11.44
CA ILE A 188 -16.43 -23.58 -9.98
C ILE A 188 -17.75 -24.10 -9.39
N ASP A 189 -18.66 -24.58 -10.26
CA ASP A 189 -19.96 -25.11 -9.86
C ASP A 189 -19.84 -26.49 -9.20
N GLY A 190 -20.79 -26.80 -8.32
CA GLY A 190 -20.87 -28.07 -7.61
C GLY A 190 -20.33 -27.99 -6.18
N GLN A 191 -20.12 -29.18 -5.57
CA GLN A 191 -19.64 -29.29 -4.20
C GLN A 191 -18.24 -28.70 -4.07
N ALA A 192 -18.08 -27.76 -3.14
CA ALA A 192 -16.82 -27.09 -2.82
C ALA A 192 -16.42 -27.37 -1.37
N GLU A 193 -15.14 -27.59 -1.15
CA GLU A 193 -14.53 -27.74 0.18
C GLU A 193 -13.50 -26.63 0.37
N PHE A 194 -13.72 -25.78 1.36
CA PHE A 194 -12.86 -24.63 1.63
C PHE A 194 -11.71 -25.02 2.57
N SER A 195 -10.49 -24.72 2.17
CA SER A 195 -9.31 -24.85 3.03
C SER A 195 -9.31 -23.84 4.18
N ALA A 196 -8.42 -24.03 5.15
CA ALA A 196 -8.23 -23.05 6.23
C ALA A 196 -7.79 -21.68 5.66
N ALA A 197 -6.95 -21.67 4.62
CA ALA A 197 -6.54 -20.42 3.96
C ALA A 197 -7.71 -19.71 3.26
N ASP A 198 -8.62 -20.48 2.64
CA ASP A 198 -9.84 -19.92 2.02
C ASP A 198 -10.75 -19.26 3.06
N ARG A 199 -10.94 -19.91 4.21
CA ARG A 199 -11.74 -19.38 5.32
C ARG A 199 -11.09 -18.15 5.95
N TRP A 200 -9.76 -18.20 6.13
CA TRP A 200 -8.98 -17.08 6.64
C TRP A 200 -9.14 -15.82 5.79
N ILE A 201 -8.90 -15.91 4.47
CA ILE A 201 -8.96 -14.72 3.62
C ILE A 201 -10.38 -14.14 3.51
N ARG A 202 -11.43 -14.99 3.55
CA ARG A 202 -12.82 -14.55 3.60
C ARG A 202 -13.12 -13.78 4.89
N ALA A 203 -12.67 -14.29 6.03
CA ALA A 203 -12.82 -13.60 7.33
C ALA A 203 -12.05 -12.27 7.34
N ARG A 204 -10.83 -12.24 6.77
CA ARG A 204 -10.04 -11.01 6.63
C ARG A 204 -10.74 -9.98 5.75
N LEU A 205 -11.29 -10.41 4.61
CA LEU A 205 -12.10 -9.54 3.74
C LEU A 205 -13.29 -8.95 4.49
N GLY A 206 -14.05 -9.77 5.23
CA GLY A 206 -15.19 -9.31 6.01
C GLY A 206 -14.82 -8.23 7.03
N LYS A 207 -13.71 -8.40 7.75
CA LYS A 207 -13.16 -7.37 8.67
C LYS A 207 -12.78 -6.09 7.92
N THR A 208 -12.09 -6.21 6.78
CA THR A 208 -11.69 -5.06 5.97
C THR A 208 -12.92 -4.31 5.44
N VAL A 209 -13.95 -5.01 4.97
CA VAL A 209 -15.21 -4.38 4.54
C VAL A 209 -15.83 -3.57 5.68
N ALA A 210 -15.93 -4.14 6.89
CA ALA A 210 -16.48 -3.43 8.05
C ALA A 210 -15.66 -2.16 8.42
N GLU A 211 -14.33 -2.26 8.34
CA GLU A 211 -13.45 -1.12 8.59
C GLU A 211 -13.62 -0.02 7.54
N VAL A 212 -13.69 -0.39 6.28
CA VAL A 212 -13.88 0.56 5.17
C VAL A 212 -15.21 1.28 5.28
N HIS A 213 -16.32 0.57 5.58
CA HIS A 213 -17.62 1.19 5.84
C HIS A 213 -17.54 2.24 6.93
N ARG A 214 -17.02 1.87 8.10
CA ARG A 214 -16.85 2.80 9.23
C ARG A 214 -16.01 4.03 8.85
N HIS A 215 -14.97 3.85 8.03
CA HIS A 215 -14.12 4.94 7.62
C HIS A 215 -14.79 5.85 6.59
N PHE A 216 -15.62 5.32 5.69
CA PHE A 216 -16.45 6.14 4.80
C PHE A 216 -17.51 6.92 5.59
N GLU A 217 -18.22 6.29 6.54
CA GLU A 217 -19.20 6.95 7.41
C GLU A 217 -18.61 8.12 8.21
N THR A 218 -17.33 8.01 8.58
CA THR A 218 -16.62 9.05 9.34
C THR A 218 -15.75 9.96 8.48
N TYR A 219 -15.86 9.90 7.15
CA TYR A 219 -15.06 10.66 6.19
C TYR A 219 -13.53 10.49 6.35
N ARG A 220 -13.09 9.35 6.88
CA ARG A 220 -11.68 8.99 7.00
C ARG A 220 -11.21 8.22 5.77
N LEU A 221 -11.17 8.92 4.63
CA LEU A 221 -10.74 8.33 3.35
C LEU A 221 -9.31 7.81 3.41
N ASP A 222 -8.45 8.45 4.21
CA ASP A 222 -7.08 8.01 4.48
C ASP A 222 -7.02 6.61 5.10
N LEU A 223 -7.86 6.35 6.11
CA LEU A 223 -7.94 5.06 6.77
C LEU A 223 -8.65 4.01 5.91
N ALA A 224 -9.67 4.40 5.13
CA ALA A 224 -10.31 3.51 4.17
C ALA A 224 -9.29 3.04 3.10
N ALA A 225 -8.53 3.97 2.53
CA ALA A 225 -7.47 3.64 1.56
C ALA A 225 -6.38 2.77 2.19
N GLN A 226 -5.99 3.03 3.44
CA GLN A 226 -5.02 2.21 4.16
C GLN A 226 -5.53 0.78 4.37
N ALA A 227 -6.75 0.60 4.87
CA ALA A 227 -7.34 -0.73 5.09
C ALA A 227 -7.41 -1.55 3.79
N ILE A 228 -7.83 -0.91 2.68
CA ILE A 228 -7.85 -1.50 1.34
C ILE A 228 -6.44 -1.92 0.89
N TYR A 229 -5.46 -1.03 1.07
CA TYR A 229 -4.08 -1.30 0.69
C TYR A 229 -3.48 -2.48 1.48
N GLU A 230 -3.60 -2.47 2.81
CA GLU A 230 -3.12 -3.52 3.72
C GLU A 230 -3.69 -4.89 3.34
N PHE A 231 -5.01 -4.98 3.20
CA PHE A 231 -5.66 -6.22 2.79
C PHE A 231 -5.18 -6.69 1.41
N THR A 232 -5.20 -5.79 0.42
CA THR A 232 -4.86 -6.15 -0.97
C THR A 232 -3.42 -6.60 -1.09
N TRP A 233 -2.50 -5.79 -0.57
CA TRP A 233 -1.07 -6.04 -0.73
C TRP A 233 -0.58 -7.15 0.18
N HIS A 234 -0.82 -7.00 1.50
CA HIS A 234 -0.16 -7.84 2.50
C HIS A 234 -0.94 -9.11 2.86
N GLU A 235 -2.24 -9.18 2.60
CA GLU A 235 -3.00 -10.38 2.91
C GLU A 235 -3.37 -11.17 1.65
N PHE A 236 -4.04 -10.52 0.70
CA PHE A 236 -4.45 -11.19 -0.53
C PHE A 236 -3.26 -11.54 -1.43
N CYS A 237 -2.44 -10.55 -1.82
CA CYS A 237 -1.34 -10.77 -2.76
C CYS A 237 -0.16 -11.52 -2.17
N ASP A 238 0.35 -11.10 -0.99
CA ASP A 238 1.59 -11.66 -0.46
C ASP A 238 1.38 -13.01 0.23
N TRP A 239 0.16 -13.27 0.70
CA TRP A 239 -0.13 -14.51 1.43
C TRP A 239 -1.15 -15.40 0.76
N TYR A 240 -2.38 -14.93 0.54
CA TYR A 240 -3.44 -15.82 0.09
C TYR A 240 -3.13 -16.44 -1.28
N LEU A 241 -2.64 -15.66 -2.24
CA LEU A 241 -2.25 -16.19 -3.55
C LEU A 241 -1.18 -17.28 -3.41
N GLU A 242 -0.22 -17.14 -2.49
CA GLU A 242 0.79 -18.17 -2.24
C GLU A 242 0.21 -19.40 -1.50
N LEU A 243 -0.66 -19.19 -0.52
CA LEU A 243 -1.34 -20.25 0.23
C LEU A 243 -2.34 -21.06 -0.61
N SER A 244 -2.83 -20.50 -1.73
CA SER A 244 -3.73 -21.19 -2.67
C SER A 244 -2.98 -22.19 -3.56
N LYS A 245 -1.70 -21.95 -3.85
CA LYS A 245 -0.91 -22.79 -4.79
C LYS A 245 -0.81 -24.26 -4.38
N PRO A 246 -0.58 -24.63 -3.11
CA PRO A 246 -0.51 -26.04 -2.69
C PRO A 246 -1.77 -26.84 -3.00
N VAL A 247 -2.95 -26.21 -3.00
CA VAL A 247 -4.20 -26.87 -3.38
C VAL A 247 -4.33 -26.95 -4.91
N LEU A 248 -4.10 -25.83 -5.60
CA LEU A 248 -4.32 -25.74 -7.05
C LEU A 248 -3.32 -26.53 -7.89
N GLN A 249 -2.07 -26.65 -7.40
CA GLN A 249 -0.97 -27.32 -8.10
C GLN A 249 -0.74 -28.78 -7.66
N SER A 250 -1.65 -29.31 -6.84
CA SER A 250 -1.51 -30.68 -6.33
C SER A 250 -2.35 -31.66 -7.12
N ASP A 251 -1.73 -32.77 -7.48
CA ASP A 251 -2.40 -33.94 -8.04
C ASP A 251 -3.22 -34.70 -6.97
N ASP A 252 -2.88 -34.52 -5.67
CA ASP A 252 -3.58 -35.17 -4.56
C ASP A 252 -4.79 -34.40 -4.05
N ALA A 253 -4.94 -33.12 -4.44
CA ALA A 253 -6.08 -32.32 -4.03
C ALA A 253 -7.35 -32.78 -4.74
N SER A 254 -8.39 -33.03 -3.95
CA SER A 254 -9.68 -33.44 -4.50
C SER A 254 -10.31 -32.35 -5.37
N ALA A 255 -11.16 -32.73 -6.31
CA ALA A 255 -11.88 -31.75 -7.13
C ALA A 255 -12.75 -30.76 -6.30
N PRO A 256 -13.43 -31.16 -5.21
CA PRO A 256 -14.09 -30.21 -4.29
C PRO A 256 -13.15 -29.21 -3.63
N GLN A 257 -11.95 -29.63 -3.21
CA GLN A 257 -10.94 -28.73 -2.62
C GLN A 257 -10.45 -27.69 -3.64
N GLN A 258 -10.07 -28.13 -4.83
CA GLN A 258 -9.67 -27.22 -5.89
C GLN A 258 -10.80 -26.24 -6.26
N ARG A 259 -12.07 -26.69 -6.31
CA ARG A 259 -13.23 -25.81 -6.55
C ARG A 259 -13.40 -24.78 -5.43
N GLY A 260 -13.25 -25.19 -4.15
CA GLY A 260 -13.34 -24.28 -3.01
C GLY A 260 -12.33 -23.14 -3.13
N THR A 261 -11.09 -23.46 -3.41
CA THR A 261 -10.02 -22.46 -3.58
C THR A 261 -10.25 -21.56 -4.80
N ARG A 262 -10.66 -22.12 -5.98
CA ARG A 262 -10.97 -21.31 -7.17
C ARG A 262 -12.15 -20.37 -6.91
N ARG A 263 -13.20 -20.85 -6.27
CA ARG A 263 -14.35 -20.03 -5.88
C ARG A 263 -13.94 -18.90 -4.94
N THR A 264 -13.11 -19.18 -3.95
CA THR A 264 -12.61 -18.15 -3.02
C THR A 264 -11.76 -17.11 -3.73
N LEU A 265 -10.88 -17.52 -4.64
CA LEU A 265 -10.08 -16.58 -5.44
C LEU A 265 -10.97 -15.60 -6.23
N LEU A 266 -12.02 -16.09 -6.90
CA LEU A 266 -12.93 -15.26 -7.68
C LEU A 266 -13.79 -14.36 -6.79
N GLU A 267 -14.42 -14.91 -5.74
CA GLU A 267 -15.33 -14.16 -4.87
C GLU A 267 -14.60 -13.08 -4.07
N VAL A 268 -13.41 -13.39 -3.55
CA VAL A 268 -12.60 -12.42 -2.81
C VAL A 268 -12.10 -11.31 -3.74
N LEU A 269 -11.61 -11.66 -4.94
CA LEU A 269 -11.16 -10.65 -5.91
C LEU A 269 -12.33 -9.77 -6.36
N GLU A 270 -13.49 -10.35 -6.68
CA GLU A 270 -14.66 -9.61 -7.13
C GLU A 270 -15.14 -8.62 -6.06
N ALA A 271 -15.28 -9.07 -4.81
CA ALA A 271 -15.67 -8.21 -3.72
C ALA A 271 -14.62 -7.12 -3.44
N LEU A 272 -13.34 -7.46 -3.53
CA LEU A 272 -12.24 -6.50 -3.41
C LEU A 272 -12.31 -5.42 -4.50
N LEU A 273 -12.59 -5.79 -5.75
CA LEU A 273 -12.73 -4.83 -6.85
C LEU A 273 -13.86 -3.84 -6.57
N ARG A 274 -15.03 -4.30 -6.09
CA ARG A 274 -16.12 -3.40 -5.68
C ARG A 274 -15.73 -2.52 -4.50
N LEU A 275 -14.99 -3.05 -3.53
CA LEU A 275 -14.53 -2.29 -2.37
C LEU A 275 -13.58 -1.15 -2.77
N VAL A 276 -12.71 -1.39 -3.74
CA VAL A 276 -11.71 -0.42 -4.25
C VAL A 276 -12.30 0.57 -5.24
N HIS A 277 -13.38 0.20 -5.95
CA HIS A 277 -13.91 0.93 -7.11
C HIS A 277 -14.16 2.43 -6.88
N PRO A 278 -14.72 2.89 -5.74
CA PRO A 278 -14.92 4.32 -5.51
C PRO A 278 -13.63 5.15 -5.55
N LEU A 279 -12.50 4.54 -5.23
CA LEU A 279 -11.19 5.18 -5.23
C LEU A 279 -10.44 5.01 -6.55
N MET A 280 -10.53 3.82 -7.17
CA MET A 280 -9.80 3.41 -8.37
C MET A 280 -10.75 2.84 -9.44
N PRO A 281 -11.57 3.69 -10.08
CA PRO A 281 -12.68 3.22 -10.92
C PRO A 281 -12.24 2.54 -12.22
N PHE A 282 -11.11 2.93 -12.81
CA PHE A 282 -10.76 2.46 -14.15
C PHE A 282 -10.18 1.04 -14.15
N ILE A 283 -9.16 0.78 -13.34
CA ILE A 283 -8.54 -0.54 -13.27
C ILE A 283 -9.50 -1.58 -12.70
N THR A 284 -10.34 -1.18 -11.74
CA THR A 284 -11.31 -2.12 -11.14
C THR A 284 -12.42 -2.50 -12.11
N GLU A 285 -12.93 -1.57 -12.92
CA GLU A 285 -13.88 -1.87 -13.99
C GLU A 285 -13.27 -2.83 -15.00
N GLU A 286 -12.07 -2.52 -15.51
CA GLU A 286 -11.40 -3.34 -16.54
C GLU A 286 -11.18 -4.79 -16.06
N ILE A 287 -10.74 -4.96 -14.81
CA ILE A 287 -10.55 -6.29 -14.22
C ILE A 287 -11.91 -6.97 -13.98
N TRP A 288 -12.90 -6.22 -13.48
CA TRP A 288 -14.21 -6.77 -13.12
C TRP A 288 -14.95 -7.35 -14.31
N GLN A 289 -14.86 -6.73 -15.48
CA GLN A 289 -15.43 -7.23 -16.72
C GLN A 289 -14.93 -8.63 -17.11
N GLN A 290 -13.75 -9.01 -16.64
CA GLN A 290 -13.17 -10.36 -16.85
C GLN A 290 -13.48 -11.33 -15.69
N VAL A 291 -13.59 -10.82 -14.48
CA VAL A 291 -13.76 -11.62 -13.26
C VAL A 291 -15.23 -11.98 -13.01
N ALA A 292 -16.15 -11.03 -13.19
CA ALA A 292 -17.57 -11.20 -12.89
C ALA A 292 -18.22 -12.36 -13.63
N PRO A 293 -18.05 -12.53 -14.95
CA PRO A 293 -18.63 -13.66 -15.68
C PRO A 293 -18.11 -15.00 -15.17
N ARG A 294 -16.82 -15.09 -14.77
CA ARG A 294 -16.24 -16.32 -14.23
C ARG A 294 -16.75 -16.64 -12.82
N ALA A 295 -17.11 -15.61 -12.06
CA ALA A 295 -17.74 -15.73 -10.75
C ALA A 295 -19.26 -16.01 -10.85
N GLY A 296 -19.82 -16.10 -12.06
CA GLY A 296 -21.27 -16.26 -12.27
C GLY A 296 -22.07 -14.99 -11.95
N ILE A 297 -21.44 -13.83 -12.01
CA ILE A 297 -22.05 -12.53 -11.72
C ILE A 297 -22.37 -11.83 -13.03
N GLU A 298 -23.67 -11.52 -13.22
CA GLU A 298 -24.15 -10.77 -14.38
C GLU A 298 -24.23 -9.27 -14.02
N GLY A 299 -23.91 -8.40 -15.00
CA GLY A 299 -24.00 -6.95 -14.83
C GLY A 299 -23.29 -6.23 -15.97
N GLU A 300 -23.77 -5.04 -16.31
CA GLU A 300 -23.18 -4.20 -17.36
C GLU A 300 -21.89 -3.52 -16.90
N THR A 301 -21.86 -3.12 -15.64
CA THR A 301 -20.72 -2.40 -15.02
C THR A 301 -20.67 -2.65 -13.52
N ILE A 302 -19.45 -2.62 -12.97
CA ILE A 302 -19.22 -2.70 -11.51
C ILE A 302 -19.91 -1.55 -10.76
N MET A 303 -20.07 -0.38 -11.38
CA MET A 303 -20.71 0.81 -10.80
C MET A 303 -22.14 0.56 -10.33
N LEU A 304 -22.88 -0.34 -10.99
CA LEU A 304 -24.26 -0.67 -10.66
C LEU A 304 -24.36 -1.82 -9.65
N ARG A 305 -23.26 -2.36 -9.20
CA ARG A 305 -23.23 -3.43 -8.20
C ARG A 305 -23.35 -2.86 -6.78
N PRO A 306 -24.07 -3.54 -5.89
CA PRO A 306 -24.09 -3.15 -4.47
C PRO A 306 -22.67 -3.10 -3.90
N TYR A 307 -22.40 -2.09 -3.06
CA TYR A 307 -21.13 -2.05 -2.34
C TYR A 307 -21.02 -3.29 -1.42
N PRO A 308 -19.81 -3.86 -1.23
CA PRO A 308 -19.66 -5.07 -0.43
C PRO A 308 -20.17 -4.87 1.00
N GLU A 309 -20.96 -5.81 1.48
CA GLU A 309 -21.44 -5.85 2.86
C GLU A 309 -20.65 -6.89 3.68
N THR A 310 -20.65 -6.73 4.99
CA THR A 310 -20.05 -7.71 5.90
C THR A 310 -20.83 -9.01 5.85
N GLY A 311 -20.18 -10.07 5.34
CA GLY A 311 -20.78 -11.42 5.37
C GLY A 311 -20.82 -12.00 6.78
N THR A 312 -21.64 -13.03 6.95
CA THR A 312 -21.79 -13.77 8.23
C THR A 312 -20.52 -14.54 8.64
N ASP A 313 -19.56 -14.73 7.74
CA ASP A 313 -18.32 -15.50 7.96
C ASP A 313 -17.16 -14.65 8.52
N ALA A 314 -17.43 -13.45 9.02
CA ALA A 314 -16.42 -12.50 9.49
C ALA A 314 -15.55 -13.02 10.65
N ASP A 315 -16.01 -13.99 11.41
CA ASP A 315 -15.28 -14.52 12.57
C ASP A 315 -14.22 -15.58 12.23
N GLY A 316 -14.34 -16.29 11.09
CA GLY A 316 -13.36 -17.30 10.62
C GLY A 316 -12.92 -18.37 11.62
N GLY A 317 -13.25 -18.19 12.90
CA GLY A 317 -13.00 -19.10 14.01
C GLY A 317 -11.53 -19.53 14.15
N GLU A 318 -11.31 -20.78 14.58
CA GLU A 318 -9.99 -21.41 14.77
C GLU A 318 -9.07 -21.30 13.53
N HIS A 319 -9.64 -21.25 12.32
CA HIS A 319 -8.86 -21.18 11.07
C HIS A 319 -8.09 -19.87 10.90
N VAL A 320 -8.58 -18.77 11.47
CA VAL A 320 -7.87 -17.47 11.43
C VAL A 320 -6.60 -17.56 12.26
N ASP A 321 -6.69 -18.05 13.49
CA ASP A 321 -5.56 -18.17 14.39
C ASP A 321 -4.52 -19.17 13.87
N ASP A 322 -4.96 -20.26 13.28
CA ASP A 322 -4.08 -21.27 12.69
C ASP A 322 -3.29 -20.72 11.50
N ILE A 323 -3.93 -19.99 10.58
CA ILE A 323 -3.23 -19.41 9.44
C ILE A 323 -2.32 -18.25 9.88
N GLU A 324 -2.70 -17.46 10.88
CA GLU A 324 -1.79 -16.46 11.45
C GLU A 324 -0.56 -17.11 12.08
N TRP A 325 -0.71 -18.23 12.77
CA TRP A 325 0.42 -19.02 13.27
C TRP A 325 1.30 -19.51 12.12
N VAL A 326 0.73 -20.08 11.03
CA VAL A 326 1.48 -20.50 9.83
C VAL A 326 2.25 -19.32 9.23
N ARG A 327 1.63 -18.14 9.13
CA ARG A 327 2.29 -16.94 8.62
C ARG A 327 3.48 -16.53 9.48
N GLN A 328 3.30 -16.48 10.81
CA GLN A 328 4.37 -16.15 11.73
C GLN A 328 5.52 -17.16 11.68
N PHE A 329 5.21 -18.46 11.59
CA PHE A 329 6.22 -19.50 11.40
C PHE A 329 7.04 -19.26 10.13
N ILE A 330 6.38 -19.05 9.00
CA ILE A 330 7.05 -18.78 7.71
C ILE A 330 7.85 -17.47 7.76
N LEU A 331 7.34 -16.42 8.43
CA LEU A 331 8.07 -15.17 8.62
C LEU A 331 9.34 -15.37 9.44
N GLY A 332 9.29 -16.17 10.50
CA GLY A 332 10.48 -16.54 11.27
C GLY A 332 11.54 -17.25 10.41
N ILE A 333 11.12 -18.19 9.55
CA ILE A 333 12.04 -18.85 8.60
C ILE A 333 12.61 -17.86 7.56
N ARG A 334 11.79 -16.92 7.05
CA ARG A 334 12.25 -15.89 6.12
C ARG A 334 13.23 -14.93 6.77
N GLN A 335 13.02 -14.59 8.04
CA GLN A 335 13.95 -13.77 8.83
C GLN A 335 15.31 -14.46 8.94
N ILE A 336 15.34 -15.74 9.37
CA ILE A 336 16.58 -16.53 9.44
C ILE A 336 17.29 -16.57 8.09
N ARG A 337 16.54 -16.78 6.99
CA ARG A 337 17.13 -16.75 5.64
C ARG A 337 17.79 -15.42 5.30
N GLY A 338 17.12 -14.31 5.63
CA GLY A 338 17.66 -12.96 5.40
C GLY A 338 18.91 -12.67 6.21
N GLU A 339 18.92 -13.04 7.50
CA GLU A 339 20.06 -12.84 8.40
C GLU A 339 21.29 -13.67 8.02
N MET A 340 21.04 -14.90 7.52
CA MET A 340 22.08 -15.87 7.20
C MET A 340 22.39 -15.97 5.69
N ASP A 341 21.82 -15.08 4.86
CA ASP A 341 21.96 -15.05 3.39
C ASP A 341 21.68 -16.41 2.72
N ILE A 342 20.69 -17.14 3.24
CA ILE A 342 20.31 -18.46 2.69
C ILE A 342 19.38 -18.26 1.49
N SER A 343 19.71 -18.92 0.38
CA SER A 343 18.88 -18.87 -0.84
C SER A 343 17.40 -19.19 -0.54
N PRO A 344 16.45 -18.38 -1.05
CA PRO A 344 15.01 -18.60 -0.86
C PRO A 344 14.51 -19.96 -1.35
N GLY A 345 15.18 -20.57 -2.32
CA GLY A 345 14.82 -21.89 -2.90
C GLY A 345 15.30 -23.10 -2.10
N LYS A 346 16.26 -22.93 -1.18
CA LYS A 346 16.83 -24.05 -0.39
C LYS A 346 15.80 -24.51 0.65
N ALA A 347 15.47 -25.80 0.67
CA ALA A 347 14.64 -26.37 1.74
C ALA A 347 15.46 -26.44 3.05
N LEU A 348 14.81 -26.15 4.19
CA LEU A 348 15.46 -26.09 5.50
C LEU A 348 14.81 -27.04 6.49
N PRO A 349 15.59 -27.85 7.22
CA PRO A 349 15.11 -28.54 8.41
C PRO A 349 14.90 -27.51 9.54
N VAL A 350 13.83 -27.68 10.31
CA VAL A 350 13.48 -26.82 11.43
C VAL A 350 13.31 -27.67 12.67
N ILE A 351 13.92 -27.24 13.78
CA ILE A 351 13.76 -27.85 15.09
C ILE A 351 12.95 -26.88 15.95
N LEU A 352 11.93 -27.38 16.63
CA LEU A 352 11.10 -26.59 17.53
C LEU A 352 11.57 -26.83 18.97
N GLN A 353 11.90 -25.74 19.67
CA GLN A 353 12.16 -25.74 21.10
C GLN A 353 11.01 -25.04 21.84
N ASN A 354 10.57 -25.57 22.96
CA ASN A 354 9.43 -25.09 23.75
C ASN A 354 8.10 -25.12 22.98
N ALA A 355 7.92 -26.07 22.09
CA ALA A 355 6.66 -26.23 21.34
C ALA A 355 5.59 -26.87 22.23
N HIS A 356 4.41 -26.27 22.26
CA HIS A 356 3.25 -26.87 22.93
C HIS A 356 2.58 -27.91 22.05
N ALA A 357 1.72 -28.74 22.63
CA ALA A 357 0.96 -29.76 21.89
C ALA A 357 0.12 -29.17 20.75
N THR A 358 -0.39 -27.95 20.94
CA THR A 358 -1.11 -27.18 19.91
C THR A 358 -0.23 -26.80 18.74
N ASP A 359 1.03 -26.45 18.98
CA ASP A 359 1.98 -26.11 17.91
C ASP A 359 2.32 -27.33 17.07
N LEU A 360 2.56 -28.47 17.73
CA LEU A 360 2.82 -29.74 17.04
C LEU A 360 1.62 -30.20 16.19
N ALA A 361 0.39 -30.07 16.72
CA ALA A 361 -0.82 -30.35 15.96
C ALA A 361 -0.97 -29.43 14.73
N ARG A 362 -0.57 -28.16 14.84
CA ARG A 362 -0.54 -27.21 13.71
C ARG A 362 0.53 -27.60 12.68
N VAL A 363 1.71 -28.00 13.12
CA VAL A 363 2.77 -28.50 12.22
C VAL A 363 2.25 -29.67 11.39
N ASP A 364 1.63 -30.67 12.00
CA ASP A 364 1.09 -31.83 11.30
C ASP A 364 -0.03 -31.44 10.33
N ARG A 365 -0.98 -30.61 10.79
CA ARG A 365 -2.13 -30.16 10.01
C ARG A 365 -1.71 -29.33 8.79
N TYR A 366 -0.72 -28.47 8.94
CA TYR A 366 -0.28 -27.51 7.91
C TYR A 366 1.08 -27.84 7.29
N ALA A 367 1.59 -29.07 7.48
CA ALA A 367 2.90 -29.51 6.97
C ALA A 367 3.11 -29.15 5.49
N ARG A 368 2.06 -29.29 4.67
CA ARG A 368 2.12 -28.98 3.24
C ARG A 368 2.28 -27.49 2.96
N LEU A 369 1.61 -26.60 3.72
CA LEU A 369 1.77 -25.16 3.61
C LEU A 369 3.18 -24.73 4.02
N LEU A 370 3.69 -25.30 5.13
CA LEU A 370 5.05 -25.02 5.62
C LEU A 370 6.11 -25.49 4.60
N ALA A 371 5.94 -26.66 4.03
CA ALA A 371 6.86 -27.20 3.03
C ALA A 371 6.84 -26.36 1.74
N PHE A 372 5.66 -26.00 1.23
CA PHE A 372 5.55 -25.31 -0.05
C PHE A 372 5.91 -23.83 0.05
N VAL A 373 5.27 -23.08 0.98
CA VAL A 373 5.42 -21.63 1.09
C VAL A 373 6.64 -21.23 1.93
N GLY A 374 6.92 -21.99 2.99
CA GLY A 374 8.07 -21.79 3.88
C GLY A 374 9.38 -22.40 3.35
N ARG A 375 9.30 -23.30 2.35
CA ARG A 375 10.42 -24.12 1.93
C ARG A 375 11.05 -24.86 3.10
N VAL A 376 10.19 -25.47 3.93
CA VAL A 376 10.60 -26.29 5.07
C VAL A 376 10.74 -27.72 4.60
N GLU A 377 11.89 -28.35 4.87
CA GLU A 377 12.19 -29.75 4.51
C GLU A 377 11.55 -30.73 5.52
N SER A 378 11.74 -30.42 6.80
CA SER A 378 11.22 -31.20 7.91
C SER A 378 11.03 -30.30 9.15
N VAL A 379 10.12 -30.72 10.02
CA VAL A 379 9.94 -30.09 11.34
C VAL A 379 10.05 -31.19 12.39
N THR A 380 10.90 -30.98 13.40
CA THR A 380 11.09 -31.91 14.52
C THR A 380 11.01 -31.14 15.84
N ALA A 381 10.45 -31.74 16.88
CA ALA A 381 10.49 -31.16 18.21
C ALA A 381 11.78 -31.55 18.94
N LEU A 382 12.40 -30.60 19.64
CA LEU A 382 13.50 -30.86 20.56
C LEU A 382 12.91 -31.47 21.84
N ALA A 383 13.52 -32.53 22.35
CA ALA A 383 13.12 -33.08 23.63
C ALA A 383 13.44 -32.08 24.78
N ASP A 384 12.64 -32.08 25.83
CA ASP A 384 12.71 -31.09 26.92
C ASP A 384 14.08 -31.06 27.63
N ASP A 385 14.81 -32.19 27.62
CA ASP A 385 16.12 -32.37 28.24
C ASP A 385 17.30 -32.27 27.24
N ALA A 386 17.02 -32.06 25.96
CA ALA A 386 18.05 -32.00 24.93
C ALA A 386 18.64 -30.59 24.78
N GLU A 387 19.95 -30.51 24.66
CA GLU A 387 20.61 -29.25 24.30
C GLU A 387 20.33 -28.87 22.84
N PRO A 388 19.95 -27.60 22.58
CA PRO A 388 19.75 -27.16 21.22
C PRO A 388 21.07 -27.18 20.44
N PRO A 389 21.07 -27.63 19.19
CA PRO A 389 22.24 -27.54 18.33
C PRO A 389 22.58 -26.07 18.05
N ALA A 390 23.83 -25.83 17.60
CA ALA A 390 24.18 -24.51 17.04
C ALA A 390 23.25 -24.20 15.84
N ALA A 391 22.40 -23.22 16.01
CA ALA A 391 21.32 -22.91 15.08
C ALA A 391 21.01 -21.41 15.02
N ALA A 392 20.59 -20.95 13.84
CA ALA A 392 19.92 -19.65 13.75
C ALA A 392 18.52 -19.77 14.34
N THR A 393 18.10 -18.74 15.07
CA THR A 393 16.88 -18.78 15.90
C THR A 393 15.92 -17.66 15.54
N ALA A 394 14.64 -18.01 15.38
CA ALA A 394 13.54 -17.04 15.36
C ALA A 394 12.53 -17.39 16.47
N LEU A 395 11.82 -16.37 16.97
CA LEU A 395 10.84 -16.54 18.05
C LEU A 395 9.42 -16.54 17.47
N LEU A 396 8.59 -17.44 18.00
CA LEU A 396 7.16 -17.47 17.72
C LEU A 396 6.41 -17.64 19.07
N GLY A 397 6.06 -16.53 19.70
CA GLY A 397 5.66 -16.53 21.10
C GLY A 397 6.77 -17.07 21.98
N ASP A 398 6.48 -18.09 22.81
CA ASP A 398 7.46 -18.76 23.67
C ASP A 398 8.25 -19.86 22.95
N MET A 399 7.76 -20.27 21.78
CA MET A 399 8.40 -21.29 20.93
C MET A 399 9.58 -20.69 20.16
N ARG A 400 10.64 -21.46 20.00
CA ARG A 400 11.80 -21.12 19.16
C ARG A 400 11.85 -21.98 17.94
N LEU A 401 12.03 -21.35 16.77
CA LEU A 401 12.32 -21.99 15.50
C LEU A 401 13.84 -22.02 15.35
N LEU A 402 14.43 -23.19 15.37
CA LEU A 402 15.85 -23.39 15.24
C LEU A 402 16.16 -24.00 13.86
N VAL A 403 16.99 -23.33 13.09
CA VAL A 403 17.51 -23.85 11.82
C VAL A 403 18.97 -24.25 12.03
N PRO A 404 19.31 -25.58 12.08
CA PRO A 404 20.66 -26.04 12.28
C PRO A 404 21.59 -25.49 11.20
N MET A 405 22.73 -24.93 11.62
CA MET A 405 23.67 -24.31 10.67
C MET A 405 24.55 -25.34 9.97
N LYS A 406 24.79 -26.49 10.60
CA LYS A 406 25.65 -27.55 10.07
C LYS A 406 25.08 -28.17 8.78
N GLY A 407 25.84 -28.10 7.69
CA GLY A 407 25.45 -28.61 6.37
C GLY A 407 24.51 -27.67 5.56
N ILE A 408 24.07 -26.55 6.14
CA ILE A 408 23.22 -25.56 5.44
C ILE A 408 24.04 -24.43 4.88
N ILE A 409 25.05 -23.98 5.62
CA ILE A 409 26.02 -22.97 5.18
C ILE A 409 27.33 -23.67 4.87
N ASP A 410 27.91 -23.35 3.72
CA ASP A 410 29.32 -23.62 3.46
C ASP A 410 30.10 -22.61 4.29
N VAL A 411 30.54 -23.07 5.48
CA VAL A 411 31.22 -22.22 6.48
C VAL A 411 32.45 -21.55 5.89
N ASP A 412 33.19 -22.26 5.02
CA ASP A 412 34.40 -21.72 4.40
C ASP A 412 34.05 -20.65 3.35
N ALA A 413 33.06 -20.91 2.49
CA ALA A 413 32.59 -19.95 1.49
C ALA A 413 31.99 -18.68 2.16
N GLU A 414 31.19 -18.86 3.21
CA GLU A 414 30.58 -17.75 3.94
C GLU A 414 31.62 -16.95 4.74
N ARG A 415 32.59 -17.61 5.37
CA ARG A 415 33.74 -16.95 6.00
C ARG A 415 34.53 -16.12 4.99
N ALA A 416 34.79 -16.67 3.81
CA ALA A 416 35.49 -15.95 2.75
C ALA A 416 34.68 -14.74 2.28
N ARG A 417 33.36 -14.86 2.14
CA ARG A 417 32.44 -13.77 1.77
C ARG A 417 32.43 -12.67 2.81
N LEU A 418 32.22 -12.99 4.09
CA LEU A 418 32.18 -12.03 5.19
C LEU A 418 33.53 -11.35 5.39
N THR A 419 34.63 -12.09 5.28
CA THR A 419 35.99 -11.54 5.34
C THR A 419 36.20 -10.51 4.24
N LYS A 420 35.82 -10.83 2.98
CA LYS A 420 35.93 -9.91 1.85
C LYS A 420 35.10 -8.63 2.05
N LEU A 421 33.88 -8.74 2.61
CA LEU A 421 33.02 -7.58 2.93
C LEU A 421 33.64 -6.73 4.04
N ARG A 422 34.15 -7.35 5.10
CA ARG A 422 34.84 -6.68 6.20
C ARG A 422 36.07 -5.93 5.69
N ASP A 423 36.93 -6.58 4.91
CA ASP A 423 38.15 -6.01 4.36
C ASP A 423 37.84 -4.80 3.43
N LYS A 424 36.77 -4.92 2.64
CA LYS A 424 36.25 -3.79 1.85
C LYS A 424 35.76 -2.65 2.76
N GLY A 425 34.99 -2.96 3.79
CA GLY A 425 34.51 -1.99 4.78
C GLY A 425 35.66 -1.28 5.48
N GLN A 426 36.69 -2.00 5.89
CA GLN A 426 37.89 -1.45 6.51
C GLN A 426 38.68 -0.52 5.54
N ALA A 427 38.79 -0.90 4.27
CA ALA A 427 39.44 -0.05 3.26
C ALA A 427 38.63 1.26 3.00
N ASP A 428 37.29 1.18 3.00
CA ASP A 428 36.42 2.34 2.86
C ASP A 428 36.48 3.23 4.11
N LEU A 429 36.52 2.64 5.32
CA LEU A 429 36.70 3.34 6.58
C LEU A 429 38.01 4.09 6.61
N ALA A 430 39.11 3.43 6.25
CA ALA A 430 40.45 4.07 6.21
C ALA A 430 40.47 5.26 5.23
N ARG A 431 39.81 5.16 4.07
CA ARG A 431 39.66 6.27 3.13
C ARG A 431 38.88 7.45 3.69
N SER A 432 37.75 7.18 4.37
CA SER A 432 36.93 8.23 4.99
C SER A 432 37.61 8.87 6.19
N GLN A 433 38.29 8.09 7.02
CA GLN A 433 39.12 8.60 8.12
C GLN A 433 40.33 9.42 7.60
N GLY A 434 40.95 8.95 6.53
CA GLY A 434 42.03 9.70 5.88
C GLY A 434 41.61 11.07 5.33
N LYS A 435 40.36 11.17 4.80
CA LYS A 435 39.80 12.47 4.39
C LYS A 435 39.57 13.39 5.59
N LEU A 436 39.00 12.85 6.66
CA LEU A 436 38.70 13.60 7.90
C LEU A 436 40.00 13.98 8.67
N GLY A 437 41.08 13.21 8.51
CA GLY A 437 42.41 13.52 9.02
C GLY A 437 43.16 14.57 8.24
N ASN A 438 42.67 14.95 7.05
CA ASN A 438 43.27 15.99 6.24
C ASN A 438 42.74 17.38 6.64
N GLU A 439 43.52 18.17 7.35
CA GLU A 439 43.15 19.51 7.83
C GLU A 439 42.65 20.43 6.68
N ASN A 440 43.24 20.34 5.51
CA ASN A 440 42.81 21.12 4.35
C ASN A 440 41.41 20.72 3.86
N PHE A 441 41.04 19.43 3.94
CA PHE A 441 39.71 19.00 3.58
C PHE A 441 38.66 19.48 4.61
N VAL A 442 38.94 19.31 5.90
CA VAL A 442 38.03 19.70 6.99
C VAL A 442 37.83 21.24 7.04
N HIS A 443 38.85 22.04 6.67
CA HIS A 443 38.79 23.50 6.70
C HIS A 443 38.14 24.12 5.46
N ASN A 444 38.28 23.51 4.28
CA ASN A 444 37.83 24.06 3.01
C ASN A 444 36.55 23.40 2.44
N ALA A 445 36.18 22.23 2.91
CA ALA A 445 34.94 21.57 2.45
C ALA A 445 33.70 22.19 3.13
N PRO A 446 32.54 22.23 2.45
CA PRO A 446 31.28 22.64 3.07
C PRO A 446 30.98 21.82 4.33
N PRO A 447 30.44 22.44 5.42
CA PRO A 447 30.19 21.75 6.70
C PRO A 447 29.29 20.50 6.58
N ASP A 448 28.33 20.52 5.67
CA ASP A 448 27.44 19.39 5.38
C ASP A 448 28.18 18.20 4.74
N VAL A 449 29.23 18.44 3.97
CA VAL A 449 30.08 17.39 3.36
C VAL A 449 30.95 16.75 4.44
N VAL A 450 31.53 17.53 5.34
CA VAL A 450 32.31 17.02 6.47
C VAL A 450 31.41 16.22 7.41
N GLN A 451 30.20 16.69 7.69
CA GLN A 451 29.26 15.98 8.56
C GLN A 451 28.83 14.64 7.94
N LYS A 452 28.52 14.59 6.65
CA LYS A 452 28.20 13.34 5.93
C LYS A 452 29.36 12.34 5.96
N GLU A 453 30.59 12.79 5.85
CA GLU A 453 31.75 11.89 5.93
C GLU A 453 31.94 11.34 7.36
N ARG A 454 31.62 12.11 8.42
CA ARG A 454 31.60 11.62 9.82
C ARG A 454 30.50 10.57 10.05
N GLU A 455 29.31 10.83 9.53
CA GLU A 455 28.18 9.86 9.59
C GLU A 455 28.53 8.56 8.88
N ARG A 456 29.20 8.66 7.71
CA ARG A 456 29.69 7.51 6.97
C ARG A 456 30.74 6.70 7.74
N VAL A 457 31.67 7.35 8.46
CA VAL A 457 32.62 6.67 9.34
C VAL A 457 31.90 5.88 10.41
N ALA A 458 30.93 6.50 11.12
CA ALA A 458 30.19 5.84 12.18
C ALA A 458 29.31 4.67 11.66
N GLU A 459 28.82 4.75 10.43
CA GLU A 459 28.06 3.67 9.79
C GLU A 459 28.99 2.50 9.40
N LEU A 460 30.15 2.80 8.82
CA LEU A 460 31.14 1.78 8.46
C LEU A 460 31.69 1.05 9.70
N GLU A 461 31.96 1.75 10.79
CA GLU A 461 32.40 1.15 12.05
C GLU A 461 31.35 0.18 12.62
N ARG A 462 30.07 0.57 12.60
CA ARG A 462 28.95 -0.32 13.00
C ARG A 462 28.85 -1.55 12.10
N THR A 463 28.97 -1.36 10.78
CA THR A 463 28.90 -2.46 9.83
C THR A 463 30.06 -3.44 10.00
N ILE A 464 31.28 -2.95 10.23
CA ILE A 464 32.46 -3.80 10.50
C ILE A 464 32.27 -4.59 11.78
N ALA A 465 31.80 -3.95 12.88
CA ALA A 465 31.53 -4.63 14.15
C ALA A 465 30.49 -5.76 13.99
N GLN A 466 29.44 -5.55 13.21
CA GLN A 466 28.44 -6.59 12.90
C GLN A 466 29.04 -7.76 12.10
N LEU A 467 29.92 -7.45 11.10
CA LEU A 467 30.60 -8.47 10.33
C LEU A 467 31.57 -9.29 11.18
N ASP A 468 32.30 -8.66 12.11
CA ASP A 468 33.19 -9.35 13.04
C ASP A 468 32.41 -10.25 14.03
N GLU A 469 31.24 -9.83 14.51
CA GLU A 469 30.34 -10.66 15.32
C GLU A 469 29.85 -11.88 14.54
N GLN A 470 29.48 -11.70 13.26
CA GLN A 470 29.04 -12.79 12.37
C GLN A 470 30.19 -13.79 12.12
N LEU A 471 31.41 -13.29 11.87
CA LEU A 471 32.60 -14.11 11.73
C LEU A 471 32.94 -14.92 13.00
N GLY A 472 32.72 -14.31 14.20
CA GLY A 472 32.85 -15.01 15.47
C GLY A 472 31.86 -16.17 15.61
N LYS A 473 30.58 -15.93 15.31
CA LYS A 473 29.54 -16.96 15.33
C LYS A 473 29.80 -18.12 14.34
N LEU A 474 30.43 -17.84 13.19
CA LEU A 474 30.83 -18.91 12.25
C LEU A 474 31.97 -19.77 12.80
N SER A 475 32.88 -19.22 13.61
CA SER A 475 33.95 -19.98 14.23
C SER A 475 33.44 -20.94 15.30
N ASP A 476 32.30 -20.66 15.91
CA ASP A 476 31.63 -21.54 16.89
C ASP A 476 30.89 -22.72 16.22
N LEU A 477 30.80 -22.73 14.89
CA LEU A 477 30.12 -23.77 14.09
C LEU A 477 31.07 -24.87 13.56
N GLU A 478 32.38 -24.69 13.69
CA GLU A 478 33.40 -25.71 13.36
C GLU A 478 33.50 -26.73 14.47
#